data_ae34990998de6b609ee7ebc73afdc7e0
#
_entry.id   ae34990998de6b609ee7ebc73afdc7e0
#
_cell.length_a   1.000
_cell.length_b   1.000
_cell.length_c   1.000
_cell.angle_alpha   90.00
_cell.angle_beta   90.00
_cell.angle_gamma   90.00
#
_symmetry.space_group_name_H-M   'P 1'
#
loop_
_entity.id
_entity.type
_entity.pdbx_description
1 polymer ?
#
loop_
_entity_poly.entity_id
_entity_poly.type
_entity_poly.pdbx_seq_one_letter_code
_entity_poly.pdbx_strand_id
1 'polypeptide(L)'
;RGRLSIRRARYRDDPRPPGPDCPCSTCRTTSRAYLHHLYRGGEMAAATLMTVHNLFVYLDIMGAIRQSIRLCRFGEYRRELLRSLATRDEDEEARGAP
;
A
#
# COMPACT_ATOMS: atom_id res chain seq x y z
N ARG A 1 -5.99 -0.27 -3.19
CA ARG A 1 -4.93 0.30 -2.34
C ARG A 1 -5.50 0.97 -1.12
N GLY A 2 -5.86 0.20 -0.14
CA GLY A 2 -6.34 0.73 1.12
C GLY A 2 -5.22 0.92 2.12
N ARG A 3 -5.58 1.04 3.36
CA ARG A 3 -4.62 1.20 4.45
C ARG A 3 -4.12 -0.16 4.91
N LEU A 4 -2.84 -0.22 5.24
CA LEU A 4 -2.23 -1.41 5.79
C LEU A 4 -1.39 -0.99 6.99
N SER A 5 -1.72 -1.51 8.15
CA SER A 5 -0.96 -1.23 9.36
C SER A 5 -0.01 -2.39 9.64
N ILE A 6 1.26 -2.20 9.34
CA ILE A 6 2.26 -3.24 9.49
C ILE A 6 2.47 -3.67 10.94
N ARG A 7 1.97 -2.88 11.89
CA ARG A 7 2.06 -3.22 13.31
C ARG A 7 1.21 -4.43 13.69
N ARG A 8 0.22 -4.77 12.89
CA ARG A 8 -0.72 -5.83 13.24
C ARG A 8 -0.05 -7.19 13.23
N ALA A 9 -0.33 -7.97 14.27
CA ALA A 9 0.30 -9.28 14.45
C ALA A 9 0.01 -10.24 13.30
N ARG A 10 -1.08 -10.05 12.57
CA ARG A 10 -1.41 -10.93 11.44
C ARG A 10 -0.40 -10.86 10.30
N TYR A 11 0.46 -9.84 10.29
CA TYR A 11 1.49 -9.73 9.26
C TYR A 11 2.81 -10.36 9.67
N ARG A 12 2.89 -10.93 10.88
CA ARG A 12 4.13 -11.49 11.42
C ARG A 12 4.74 -12.54 10.49
N ASP A 13 3.90 -13.38 9.91
CA ASP A 13 4.35 -14.47 9.05
C ASP A 13 3.81 -14.34 7.63
N ASP A 14 3.43 -13.13 7.21
CA ASP A 14 2.83 -12.89 5.90
C ASP A 14 3.95 -12.67 4.87
N PRO A 15 4.15 -13.61 3.93
CA PRO A 15 5.24 -13.50 2.95
C PRO A 15 4.92 -12.59 1.78
N ARG A 16 3.70 -12.05 1.71
CA ARG A 16 3.30 -11.22 0.59
C ARG A 16 4.00 -9.87 0.63
N PRO A 17 4.23 -9.25 -0.54
CA PRO A 17 4.77 -7.89 -0.56
C PRO A 17 3.76 -6.89 0.02
N PRO A 18 4.23 -5.74 0.53
CA PRO A 18 3.33 -4.73 1.07
C PRO A 18 2.24 -4.30 0.09
N GLY A 19 2.60 -4.12 -1.17
CA GLY A 19 1.63 -3.88 -2.22
C GLY A 19 1.80 -4.93 -3.30
N PRO A 20 0.86 -5.89 -3.43
CA PRO A 20 1.04 -7.01 -4.37
C PRO A 20 1.28 -6.57 -5.81
N ASP A 21 0.68 -5.49 -6.22
CA ASP A 21 0.79 -4.99 -7.59
C ASP A 21 1.70 -3.77 -7.71
N CYS A 22 2.45 -3.47 -6.66
CA CYS A 22 3.30 -2.28 -6.63
C CYS A 22 4.72 -2.62 -7.07
N PRO A 23 5.29 -1.93 -8.07
CA PRO A 23 6.64 -2.21 -8.54
C PRO A 23 7.74 -1.45 -7.81
N CYS A 24 7.44 -0.76 -6.70
CA CYS A 24 8.45 -0.01 -5.99
C CYS A 24 9.53 -0.94 -5.40
N SER A 25 10.69 -0.38 -5.04
CA SER A 25 11.80 -1.17 -4.54
C SER A 25 11.43 -1.90 -3.25
N THR A 26 10.68 -1.28 -2.37
CA THR A 26 10.24 -1.92 -1.13
C THR A 26 9.41 -3.17 -1.41
N CYS A 27 8.42 -3.06 -2.30
CA CYS A 27 7.55 -4.20 -2.60
C CYS A 27 8.27 -5.32 -3.34
N ARG A 28 9.30 -4.99 -4.11
CA ARG A 28 10.08 -5.99 -4.83
C ARG A 28 11.08 -6.72 -3.93
N THR A 29 11.51 -6.12 -2.85
CA THR A 29 12.61 -6.65 -2.05
C THR A 29 12.23 -7.05 -0.64
N THR A 30 11.04 -6.66 -0.15
CA THR A 30 10.63 -6.96 1.22
C THR A 30 9.24 -7.59 1.26
N SER A 31 8.99 -8.34 2.34
CA SER A 31 7.67 -8.90 2.62
C SER A 31 7.02 -8.14 3.76
N ARG A 32 5.72 -8.35 3.95
CA ARG A 32 5.01 -7.82 5.11
C ARG A 32 5.60 -8.35 6.40
N ALA A 33 5.98 -9.63 6.42
CA ALA A 33 6.59 -10.23 7.59
C ALA A 33 7.90 -9.53 7.95
N TYR A 34 8.74 -9.25 6.97
CA TYR A 34 10.01 -8.58 7.20
C TYR A 34 9.81 -7.17 7.74
N LEU A 35 8.89 -6.41 7.15
CA LEU A 35 8.58 -5.06 7.62
C LEU A 35 8.01 -5.08 9.03
N HIS A 36 7.15 -6.04 9.32
CA HIS A 36 6.60 -6.19 10.67
C HIS A 36 7.72 -6.45 11.67
N HIS A 37 8.66 -7.33 11.31
CA HIS A 37 9.82 -7.64 12.16
C HIS A 37 10.65 -6.39 12.43
N LEU A 38 10.98 -5.63 11.38
CA LEU A 38 11.76 -4.40 11.53
C LEU A 38 11.02 -3.38 12.40
N TYR A 39 9.72 -3.24 12.20
CA TYR A 39 8.94 -2.30 12.99
C TYR A 39 8.94 -2.69 14.48
N ARG A 40 8.72 -3.98 14.76
CA ARG A 40 8.70 -4.47 16.15
C ARG A 40 10.06 -4.35 16.81
N GLY A 41 11.12 -4.43 16.04
CA GLY A 41 12.47 -4.27 16.55
C GLY A 41 12.90 -2.82 16.74
N GLY A 42 12.03 -1.87 16.39
CA GLY A 42 12.35 -0.45 16.51
C GLY A 42 13.36 0.05 15.49
N GLU A 43 13.53 -0.67 14.40
CA GLU A 43 14.49 -0.28 13.36
C GLU A 43 13.99 0.88 12.51
N MET A 44 14.83 1.89 12.34
CA MET A 44 14.50 3.03 11.48
C MET A 44 14.31 2.62 10.02
N ALA A 45 14.92 1.51 9.61
CA ALA A 45 14.79 1.01 8.26
C ALA A 45 13.33 0.73 7.88
N ALA A 46 12.49 0.33 8.86
CA ALA A 46 11.08 0.09 8.58
C ALA A 46 10.39 1.37 8.10
N ALA A 47 10.64 2.48 8.80
CA ALA A 47 10.06 3.78 8.40
C ALA A 47 10.55 4.21 7.03
N THR A 48 11.84 4.02 6.74
CA THR A 48 12.43 4.38 5.44
C THR A 48 11.80 3.58 4.32
N LEU A 49 11.72 2.25 4.48
CA LEU A 49 11.16 1.38 3.45
C LEU A 49 9.68 1.67 3.19
N MET A 50 8.92 1.92 4.25
CA MET A 50 7.51 2.24 4.09
C MET A 50 7.31 3.61 3.47
N THR A 51 8.18 4.57 3.77
CA THR A 51 8.12 5.89 3.15
C THR A 51 8.39 5.81 1.65
N VAL A 52 9.38 5.01 1.24
CA VAL A 52 9.66 4.78 -0.19
C VAL A 52 8.42 4.24 -0.89
N HIS A 53 7.79 3.24 -0.29
CA HIS A 53 6.56 2.67 -0.87
C HIS A 53 5.45 3.71 -0.95
N ASN A 54 5.20 4.44 0.13
CA ASN A 54 4.13 5.42 0.17
C ASN A 54 4.34 6.54 -0.85
N LEU A 55 5.57 7.01 -0.99
CA LEU A 55 5.89 8.03 -1.99
C LEU A 55 5.67 7.51 -3.41
N PHE A 56 6.09 6.27 -3.67
CA PHE A 56 5.87 5.68 -4.99
C PHE A 56 4.39 5.61 -5.33
N VAL A 57 3.58 5.09 -4.41
CA VAL A 57 2.14 4.98 -4.62
C VAL A 57 1.51 6.35 -4.82
N TYR A 58 1.91 7.33 -4.02
CA TYR A 58 1.39 8.68 -4.14
C TYR A 58 1.71 9.29 -5.51
N LEU A 59 2.96 9.19 -5.94
CA LEU A 59 3.38 9.73 -7.23
C LEU A 59 2.71 9.00 -8.40
N ASP A 60 2.53 7.70 -8.27
CA ASP A 60 1.83 6.91 -9.28
C ASP A 60 0.38 7.37 -9.43
N ILE A 61 -0.31 7.57 -8.31
CA ILE A 61 -1.68 8.07 -8.33
C ILE A 61 -1.76 9.47 -8.94
N MET A 62 -0.84 10.34 -8.56
CA MET A 62 -0.81 11.71 -9.11
C MET A 62 -0.56 11.69 -10.62
N GLY A 63 0.31 10.81 -11.08
CA GLY A 63 0.56 10.65 -12.52
C GLY A 63 -0.69 10.16 -13.26
N ALA A 64 -1.40 9.19 -12.66
CA ALA A 64 -2.63 8.67 -13.25
C ALA A 64 -3.73 9.73 -13.28
N ILE A 65 -3.82 10.56 -12.25
CA ILE A 65 -4.78 11.65 -12.23
C ILE A 65 -4.49 12.63 -13.37
N ARG A 66 -3.24 13.04 -13.53
CA ARG A 66 -2.86 13.94 -14.63
C ARG A 66 -3.23 13.35 -15.98
N GLN A 67 -2.94 12.07 -16.17
CA GLN A 67 -3.23 11.39 -17.43
C GLN A 67 -4.74 11.34 -17.68
N SER A 68 -5.53 11.04 -16.65
CA SER A 68 -6.98 10.95 -16.78
C SER A 68 -7.61 12.32 -17.11
N ILE A 69 -7.06 13.39 -16.55
CA ILE A 69 -7.52 14.75 -16.87
C ILE A 69 -7.17 15.07 -18.33
N ARG A 70 -5.95 14.74 -18.73
CA ARG A 70 -5.48 14.99 -20.10
C ARG A 70 -6.34 14.26 -21.13
N LEU A 71 -6.84 13.07 -20.80
CA LEU A 71 -7.68 12.27 -21.68
C LEU A 71 -9.16 12.50 -21.45
N CYS A 72 -9.53 13.48 -20.63
CA CYS A 72 -10.93 13.79 -20.29
C CYS A 72 -11.66 12.59 -19.66
N ARG A 73 -10.94 11.79 -18.87
CA ARG A 73 -11.48 10.58 -18.23
C ARG A 73 -11.39 10.63 -16.72
N PHE A 74 -11.22 11.78 -16.15
CA PHE A 74 -11.02 11.90 -14.71
C PHE A 74 -12.19 11.35 -13.89
N GLY A 75 -13.43 11.61 -14.34
CA GLY A 75 -14.60 11.12 -13.61
C GLY A 75 -14.63 9.61 -13.48
N GLU A 76 -14.28 8.89 -14.55
CA GLU A 76 -14.21 7.43 -14.54
C GLU A 76 -13.09 6.95 -13.64
N TYR A 77 -11.92 7.56 -13.75
CA TYR A 77 -10.76 7.18 -12.96
C TYR A 77 -11.03 7.40 -11.46
N ARG A 78 -11.64 8.54 -11.12
CA ARG A 78 -11.98 8.83 -9.74
C ARG A 78 -12.90 7.78 -9.14
N ARG A 79 -13.91 7.36 -9.89
CA ARG A 79 -14.84 6.32 -9.41
C ARG A 79 -14.14 5.00 -9.19
N GLU A 80 -13.29 4.60 -10.14
CA GLU A 80 -12.52 3.35 -10.00
C GLU A 80 -11.60 3.38 -8.80
N LEU A 81 -10.87 4.48 -8.62
CA LEU A 81 -9.94 4.61 -7.52
C LEU A 81 -10.65 4.55 -6.18
N LEU A 82 -11.75 5.29 -6.04
CA LEU A 82 -12.50 5.29 -4.78
C LEU A 82 -13.08 3.92 -4.48
N ARG A 83 -13.57 3.21 -5.49
CA ARG A 83 -14.07 1.86 -5.31
C ARG A 83 -12.96 0.92 -4.86
N SER A 84 -11.81 1.00 -5.47
CA SER A 84 -10.67 0.17 -5.12
C SER A 84 -10.23 0.39 -3.68
N LEU A 85 -10.14 1.64 -3.26
CA LEU A 85 -9.75 1.97 -1.89
C LEU A 85 -10.77 1.47 -0.87
N ALA A 86 -12.06 1.70 -1.15
CA ALA A 86 -13.12 1.26 -0.24
C ALA A 86 -13.14 -0.25 -0.09
N THR A 87 -13.02 -0.98 -1.20
CA THR A 87 -13.02 -2.45 -1.17
C THR A 87 -11.84 -2.96 -0.35
N ARG A 88 -10.67 -2.39 -0.51
CA ARG A 88 -9.49 -2.85 0.23
C ARG A 88 -9.61 -2.55 1.72
N ASP A 89 -10.15 -1.40 2.06
CA ASP A 89 -10.36 -1.06 3.46
C ASP A 89 -11.35 -2.01 4.12
N GLU A 90 -12.42 -2.37 3.41
CA GLU A 90 -13.40 -3.34 3.90
C GLU A 90 -12.75 -4.71 4.11
N ASP A 91 -11.94 -5.15 3.17
CA ASP A 91 -11.24 -6.42 3.29
C ASP A 91 -10.31 -6.43 4.50
N GLU A 92 -9.61 -5.34 4.73
CA GLU A 92 -8.72 -5.23 5.88
C GLU A 92 -9.49 -5.29 7.20
N GLU A 93 -10.63 -4.65 7.27
CA GLU A 93 -11.47 -4.69 8.46
C GLU A 93 -12.11 -6.07 8.65
N ALA A 94 -12.58 -6.68 7.56
CA ALA A 94 -13.23 -7.98 7.61
C ALA A 94 -12.29 -9.09 8.07
N ARG A 95 -11.00 -8.97 7.79
CA ARG A 95 -10.01 -9.96 8.23
C ARG A 95 -9.70 -9.84 9.71
N GLY A 96 -10.41 -9.02 10.36
CA GLY A 96 -10.29 -8.93 11.76
C GLY A 96 -9.16 -8.02 12.13
N ALA A 97 -9.54 -7.06 12.79
CA ALA A 97 -8.60 -6.28 13.49
C ALA A 97 -7.89 -7.19 14.47
N PRO A 98 -6.77 -6.79 14.85
CA PRO A 98 -5.83 -7.49 15.69
C PRO A 98 -6.41 -8.17 16.84
#